data_e56c34ae70fd6878472ff2aba176b978
#
_entry.id   e56c34ae70fd6878472ff2aba176b978
#
_cell.length_a   1.000
_cell.length_b   1.000
_cell.length_c   1.000
_cell.angle_alpha   90.00
_cell.angle_beta   90.00
_cell.angle_gamma   90.00
#
_symmetry.space_group_name_H-M   'P 1'
#
loop_
_entity.id
_entity.type
_entity.pdbx_description
1 polymer ?
#
loop_
_entity_poly.entity_id
_entity_poly.type
_entity_poly.pdbx_seq_one_letter_code
_entity_poly.pdbx_strand_id
1 'polypeptide(L)'
;MTQLHIVDDFLTEDQMLKIRSNTFLFENSEVETTGSYSWDEIKIFHPIINYLSEHFDLSNAVTYEVWQQENTRPLGWHHDKDEKLWESGELLFPILTSIFYLDVNVVSGGNLFLEDDTVIEPVTNRLVAFGPGVEHYVEPYSGSRHSIIINPWDRFLAS
;
A
#
# COMPACT_ATOMS: atom_id res chain seq x y z
N MET A 1 -19.03 8.74 3.13
CA MET A 1 -17.82 8.65 3.96
C MET A 1 -17.01 7.44 3.55
N THR A 2 -15.72 7.61 3.35
CA THR A 2 -14.83 6.53 2.95
C THR A 2 -14.61 5.55 4.10
N GLN A 3 -14.70 4.26 3.81
CA GLN A 3 -14.33 3.22 4.75
C GLN A 3 -12.83 3.32 5.04
N LEU A 4 -12.45 3.39 6.31
CA LEU A 4 -11.07 3.51 6.74
C LEU A 4 -10.78 2.50 7.86
N HIS A 5 -9.70 1.75 7.70
CA HIS A 5 -9.20 0.82 8.70
C HIS A 5 -7.77 1.18 9.07
N ILE A 6 -7.49 1.26 10.36
CA ILE A 6 -6.15 1.47 10.90
C ILE A 6 -5.94 0.42 11.99
N VAL A 7 -4.97 -0.45 11.81
CA VAL A 7 -4.69 -1.55 12.75
C VAL A 7 -3.22 -1.54 13.13
N ASP A 8 -2.94 -1.35 14.42
CA ASP A 8 -1.58 -1.39 14.96
C ASP A 8 -1.19 -2.79 15.40
N ASP A 9 0.10 -3.05 15.45
CA ASP A 9 0.66 -4.36 15.81
C ASP A 9 0.02 -5.48 14.99
N PHE A 10 -0.12 -5.23 13.70
CA PHE A 10 -0.96 -6.05 12.83
C PHE A 10 -0.39 -7.46 12.62
N LEU A 11 0.91 -7.57 12.29
CA LEU A 11 1.57 -8.84 12.05
C LEU A 11 2.31 -9.32 13.30
N THR A 12 2.49 -10.63 13.41
CA THR A 12 3.35 -11.22 14.43
C THR A 12 4.82 -10.90 14.12
N GLU A 13 5.70 -11.07 15.12
CA GLU A 13 7.14 -10.88 14.91
C GLU A 13 7.69 -11.82 13.84
N ASP A 14 7.21 -13.06 13.80
CA ASP A 14 7.63 -14.05 12.80
C ASP A 14 7.21 -13.63 11.39
N GLN A 15 5.98 -13.13 11.22
CA GLN A 15 5.50 -12.61 9.95
C GLN A 15 6.30 -11.38 9.51
N MET A 16 6.60 -10.47 10.43
CA MET A 16 7.44 -9.31 10.16
C MET A 16 8.84 -9.74 9.68
N LEU A 17 9.43 -10.72 10.37
CA LEU A 17 10.74 -11.22 9.99
C LEU A 17 10.73 -11.83 8.59
N LYS A 18 9.71 -12.59 8.24
CA LYS A 18 9.56 -13.19 6.91
C LYS A 18 9.51 -12.13 5.81
N ILE A 19 8.77 -11.05 6.03
CA ILE A 19 8.70 -9.96 5.05
C ILE A 19 10.05 -9.26 4.94
N ARG A 20 10.67 -8.92 6.07
CA ARG A 20 12.00 -8.26 6.08
C ARG A 20 13.09 -9.10 5.42
N SER A 21 12.97 -10.41 5.49
CA SER A 21 13.94 -11.35 4.90
C SER A 21 13.67 -11.66 3.43
N ASN A 22 12.61 -11.10 2.84
CA ASN A 22 12.26 -11.36 1.46
C ASN A 22 13.08 -10.47 0.53
N THR A 23 14.00 -11.08 -0.21
CA THR A 23 14.92 -10.35 -1.08
C THR A 23 14.22 -9.61 -2.22
N PHE A 24 13.09 -10.13 -2.70
CA PHE A 24 12.29 -9.48 -3.72
C PHE A 24 11.91 -8.05 -3.35
N LEU A 25 11.60 -7.81 -2.08
CA LEU A 25 11.19 -6.49 -1.60
C LEU A 25 12.35 -5.52 -1.45
N PHE A 26 13.57 -6.02 -1.25
CA PHE A 26 14.70 -5.19 -0.87
C PHE A 26 15.77 -5.01 -1.96
N GLU A 27 15.73 -5.80 -3.01
CA GLU A 27 16.69 -5.69 -4.13
C GLU A 27 16.61 -4.34 -4.86
N ASN A 28 15.46 -3.67 -4.82
CA ASN A 28 15.22 -2.39 -5.48
C ASN A 28 14.66 -1.35 -4.51
N SER A 29 15.18 -1.32 -3.28
CA SER A 29 14.64 -0.49 -2.21
C SER A 29 14.68 1.02 -2.48
N GLU A 30 15.55 1.48 -3.37
CA GLU A 30 15.65 2.89 -3.74
C GLU A 30 14.72 3.27 -4.89
N VAL A 31 14.04 2.31 -5.48
CA VAL A 31 13.19 2.50 -6.65
C VAL A 31 11.79 2.00 -6.33
N GLU A 32 10.78 2.74 -6.78
CA GLU A 32 9.42 2.23 -6.74
C GLU A 32 9.34 0.98 -7.61
N THR A 33 9.05 -0.16 -6.97
CA THR A 33 8.91 -1.43 -7.65
C THR A 33 7.46 -1.80 -7.64
N THR A 34 6.84 -1.78 -8.81
CA THR A 34 5.44 -2.15 -8.98
C THR A 34 5.35 -3.44 -9.77
N GLY A 35 4.54 -4.37 -9.30
CA GLY A 35 4.25 -5.59 -10.02
C GLY A 35 2.83 -6.04 -9.78
N SER A 36 2.27 -6.74 -10.76
CA SER A 36 0.97 -7.41 -10.63
C SER A 36 1.21 -8.88 -10.39
N TYR A 37 0.59 -9.42 -9.36
CA TYR A 37 0.85 -10.79 -8.90
C TYR A 37 -0.44 -11.57 -8.73
N SER A 38 -0.35 -12.88 -8.92
CA SER A 38 -1.42 -13.79 -8.53
C SER A 38 -1.38 -14.03 -7.03
N TRP A 39 -2.48 -14.57 -6.50
CA TRP A 39 -2.57 -14.96 -5.11
C TRP A 39 -1.40 -15.86 -4.66
N ASP A 40 -1.05 -16.86 -5.48
CA ASP A 40 -0.01 -17.82 -5.12
C ASP A 40 1.41 -17.23 -5.09
N GLU A 41 1.62 -16.15 -5.82
CA GLU A 41 2.92 -15.50 -5.89
C GLU A 41 3.24 -14.62 -4.67
N ILE A 42 2.25 -14.27 -3.87
CA ILE A 42 2.39 -13.30 -2.77
C ILE A 42 2.03 -13.89 -1.40
N LYS A 43 2.44 -15.12 -1.15
CA LYS A 43 2.11 -15.85 0.09
C LYS A 43 2.49 -15.11 1.36
N ILE A 44 3.61 -14.40 1.37
CA ILE A 44 4.03 -13.64 2.55
C ILE A 44 3.06 -12.52 2.93
N PHE A 45 2.25 -12.05 1.99
CA PHE A 45 1.27 -10.99 2.22
C PHE A 45 -0.15 -11.53 2.47
N HIS A 46 -0.35 -12.85 2.47
CA HIS A 46 -1.67 -13.43 2.70
C HIS A 46 -2.32 -12.95 4.02
N PRO A 47 -1.59 -12.79 5.14
CA PRO A 47 -2.21 -12.26 6.35
C PRO A 47 -2.84 -10.89 6.16
N ILE A 48 -2.22 -10.02 5.36
CA ILE A 48 -2.75 -8.70 5.05
C ILE A 48 -4.00 -8.82 4.18
N ILE A 49 -3.91 -9.59 3.09
CA ILE A 49 -5.03 -9.73 2.15
C ILE A 49 -6.22 -10.45 2.81
N ASN A 50 -5.97 -11.44 3.68
CA ASN A 50 -7.02 -12.11 4.44
C ASN A 50 -7.78 -11.14 5.33
N TYR A 51 -7.08 -10.25 6.02
CA TYR A 51 -7.73 -9.19 6.79
C TYR A 51 -8.59 -8.29 5.90
N LEU A 52 -8.03 -7.86 4.77
CA LEU A 52 -8.74 -7.00 3.82
C LEU A 52 -10.01 -7.68 3.29
N SER A 53 -9.96 -8.98 3.04
CA SER A 53 -11.12 -9.73 2.54
C SER A 53 -12.24 -9.88 3.56
N GLU A 54 -11.93 -9.72 4.85
CA GLU A 54 -12.94 -9.72 5.92
C GLU A 54 -13.69 -8.38 6.01
N HIS A 55 -13.12 -7.31 5.48
CA HIS A 55 -13.65 -5.95 5.63
C HIS A 55 -14.04 -5.29 4.31
N PHE A 56 -13.57 -5.82 3.18
CA PHE A 56 -13.89 -5.36 1.83
C PHE A 56 -14.31 -6.55 0.98
N ASP A 57 -15.15 -6.30 0.00
CA ASP A 57 -15.54 -7.36 -0.94
C ASP A 57 -14.43 -7.60 -1.97
N LEU A 58 -13.63 -8.63 -1.77
CA LEU A 58 -12.58 -9.06 -2.69
C LEU A 58 -12.97 -10.24 -3.56
N SER A 59 -14.27 -10.59 -3.61
CA SER A 59 -14.74 -11.76 -4.40
C SER A 59 -14.41 -11.66 -5.88
N ASN A 60 -14.27 -10.45 -6.41
CA ASN A 60 -13.92 -10.19 -7.80
C ASN A 60 -12.44 -9.86 -8.03
N ALA A 61 -11.61 -9.97 -7.01
CA ALA A 61 -10.18 -9.70 -7.16
C ALA A 61 -9.53 -10.78 -8.03
N VAL A 62 -8.81 -10.37 -9.07
CA VAL A 62 -8.12 -11.27 -10.00
C VAL A 62 -6.60 -11.09 -9.97
N THR A 63 -6.14 -9.94 -9.52
CA THR A 63 -4.70 -9.67 -9.41
C THR A 63 -4.44 -8.71 -8.24
N TYR A 64 -3.21 -8.72 -7.78
CA TYR A 64 -2.78 -7.89 -6.66
C TYR A 64 -1.56 -7.09 -7.09
N GLU A 65 -1.68 -5.79 -7.04
CA GLU A 65 -0.56 -4.89 -7.27
C GLU A 65 0.22 -4.75 -5.95
N VAL A 66 1.51 -5.01 -5.99
CA VAL A 66 2.39 -4.84 -4.84
C VAL A 66 3.46 -3.82 -5.19
N TRP A 67 3.58 -2.84 -4.32
CA TRP A 67 4.42 -1.70 -4.56
C TRP A 67 5.11 -1.32 -3.25
N GLN A 68 6.41 -1.10 -3.26
CA GLN A 68 7.12 -0.68 -2.06
C GLN A 68 7.70 0.71 -2.24
N GLN A 69 7.77 1.43 -1.12
CA GLN A 69 8.42 2.74 -1.04
C GLN A 69 9.36 2.73 0.15
N GLU A 70 10.64 2.97 -0.09
CA GLU A 70 11.64 3.09 0.95
C GLU A 70 12.49 4.32 0.67
N ASN A 71 12.43 5.30 1.57
CA ASN A 71 13.20 6.55 1.49
C ASN A 71 13.02 7.29 0.16
N THR A 72 11.86 7.13 -0.45
CA THR A 72 11.51 7.83 -1.68
C THR A 72 11.09 9.27 -1.38
N ARG A 73 11.09 10.10 -2.43
CA ARG A 73 10.56 11.47 -2.30
C ARG A 73 9.07 11.43 -1.92
N PRO A 74 8.58 12.46 -1.20
CA PRO A 74 7.16 12.57 -0.87
C PRO A 74 6.29 12.58 -2.13
N LEU A 75 5.09 11.97 -2.00
CA LEU A 75 4.10 11.97 -3.07
C LEU A 75 3.11 13.10 -2.84
N GLY A 76 2.86 13.91 -3.88
CA GLY A 76 1.80 14.91 -3.86
C GLY A 76 0.41 14.27 -3.86
N TRP A 77 -0.62 15.11 -3.86
CA TRP A 77 -2.01 14.63 -3.92
C TRP A 77 -2.24 13.75 -5.13
N HIS A 78 -2.70 12.54 -4.89
CA HIS A 78 -2.99 11.55 -5.93
C HIS A 78 -4.00 10.53 -5.43
N HIS A 79 -4.57 9.76 -6.33
CA HIS A 79 -5.27 8.52 -6.02
C HIS A 79 -4.57 7.36 -6.74
N ASP A 80 -4.63 6.19 -6.16
CA ASP A 80 -4.09 4.99 -6.79
C ASP A 80 -5.00 4.63 -7.98
N LYS A 81 -4.37 4.34 -9.11
CA LYS A 81 -5.05 4.12 -10.38
C LYS A 81 -4.20 3.26 -11.31
N ASP A 82 -4.82 2.80 -12.39
CA ASP A 82 -4.07 2.16 -13.46
C ASP A 82 -3.37 3.26 -14.27
N GLU A 83 -2.08 3.45 -14.00
CA GLU A 83 -1.30 4.54 -14.59
C GLU A 83 -1.24 4.45 -16.11
N LYS A 84 -1.17 3.24 -16.67
CA LYS A 84 -1.11 3.06 -18.11
C LYS A 84 -2.41 3.46 -18.79
N LEU A 85 -3.55 3.11 -18.22
CA LEU A 85 -4.85 3.55 -18.71
C LEU A 85 -5.04 5.05 -18.55
N TRP A 86 -4.52 5.64 -17.46
CA TRP A 86 -4.58 7.07 -17.26
C TRP A 86 -3.86 7.84 -18.37
N GLU A 87 -2.76 7.32 -18.89
CA GLU A 87 -2.06 7.92 -20.03
C GLU A 87 -2.95 8.03 -21.27
N SER A 88 -3.93 7.13 -21.43
CA SER A 88 -4.89 7.17 -22.53
C SER A 88 -6.17 7.91 -22.17
N GLY A 89 -6.26 8.49 -20.97
CA GLY A 89 -7.41 9.29 -20.52
C GLY A 89 -8.49 8.51 -19.79
N GLU A 90 -8.26 7.24 -19.47
CA GLU A 90 -9.21 6.41 -18.73
C GLU A 90 -8.79 6.29 -17.27
N LEU A 91 -9.72 6.57 -16.35
CA LEU A 91 -9.46 6.54 -14.92
C LEU A 91 -10.12 5.32 -14.27
N LEU A 92 -9.29 4.39 -13.78
CA LEU A 92 -9.75 3.20 -13.06
C LEU A 92 -8.96 3.02 -11.77
N PHE A 93 -9.68 2.65 -10.71
CA PHE A 93 -9.13 2.49 -9.37
C PHE A 93 -9.04 1.02 -8.96
N PRO A 94 -8.10 0.67 -8.05
CA PRO A 94 -8.15 -0.63 -7.41
C PRO A 94 -9.41 -0.79 -6.56
N ILE A 95 -9.72 -2.01 -6.13
CA ILE A 95 -10.85 -2.28 -5.24
C ILE A 95 -10.71 -1.49 -3.94
N LEU A 96 -9.49 -1.37 -3.45
CA LEU A 96 -9.13 -0.58 -2.27
C LEU A 96 -7.64 -0.20 -2.36
N THR A 97 -7.23 0.75 -1.52
CA THR A 97 -5.82 1.05 -1.29
C THR A 97 -5.44 0.55 0.09
N SER A 98 -4.35 -0.20 0.19
CA SER A 98 -3.79 -0.58 1.48
C SER A 98 -2.32 -0.23 1.57
N ILE A 99 -1.91 0.23 2.74
CA ILE A 99 -0.53 0.62 3.05
C ILE A 99 -0.12 -0.10 4.33
N PHE A 100 0.94 -0.89 4.24
CA PHE A 100 1.52 -1.52 5.41
C PHE A 100 2.88 -0.90 5.70
N TYR A 101 3.05 -0.36 6.90
CA TYR A 101 4.30 0.23 7.33
C TYR A 101 5.23 -0.86 7.90
N LEU A 102 6.27 -1.20 7.16
CA LEU A 102 7.19 -2.26 7.54
C LEU A 102 8.22 -1.77 8.57
N ASP A 103 8.89 -0.67 8.27
CA ASP A 103 9.88 -0.06 9.14
C ASP A 103 9.78 1.45 9.06
N VAL A 104 9.54 2.08 10.19
CA VAL A 104 9.42 3.52 10.29
C VAL A 104 10.33 4.04 11.39
N ASN A 105 11.22 4.96 11.03
CA ASN A 105 12.06 5.69 11.97
C ASN A 105 12.13 7.15 11.52
N VAL A 106 10.97 7.80 11.53
CA VAL A 106 10.80 9.17 11.10
C VAL A 106 11.10 10.11 12.24
N VAL A 107 11.91 11.14 11.98
CA VAL A 107 12.24 12.19 12.95
C VAL A 107 11.19 13.28 12.90
N SER A 108 10.75 13.67 11.68
CA SER A 108 9.70 14.65 11.49
C SER A 108 8.97 14.40 10.18
N GLY A 109 7.68 14.71 10.14
CA GLY A 109 6.85 14.59 8.94
C GLY A 109 6.47 13.15 8.61
N GLY A 110 6.17 12.89 7.35
CA GLY A 110 5.83 11.55 6.85
C GLY A 110 4.40 11.13 7.05
N ASN A 111 3.54 12.00 7.55
CA ASN A 111 2.13 11.68 7.74
C ASN A 111 1.41 11.52 6.39
N LEU A 112 0.44 10.63 6.40
CA LEU A 112 -0.48 10.43 5.29
C LEU A 112 -1.71 11.30 5.52
N PHE A 113 -2.04 12.12 4.55
CA PHE A 113 -3.25 12.96 4.57
C PHE A 113 -4.25 12.41 3.56
N LEU A 114 -5.50 12.26 3.99
CA LEU A 114 -6.60 11.91 3.10
C LEU A 114 -7.40 13.15 2.74
N GLU A 115 -8.16 13.08 1.66
CA GLU A 115 -8.92 14.21 1.12
C GLU A 115 -9.99 14.76 2.09
N ASP A 116 -10.40 14.00 3.10
CA ASP A 116 -11.36 14.40 4.12
C ASP A 116 -10.69 15.00 5.38
N ASP A 117 -9.44 15.44 5.26
CA ASP A 117 -8.61 15.99 6.33
C ASP A 117 -8.16 14.99 7.40
N THR A 118 -8.35 13.69 7.17
CA THR A 118 -7.80 12.65 8.05
C THR A 118 -6.28 12.64 7.95
N VAL A 119 -5.60 12.59 9.09
CA VAL A 119 -4.14 12.53 9.20
C VAL A 119 -3.75 11.22 9.86
N ILE A 120 -2.87 10.46 9.21
CA ILE A 120 -2.43 9.16 9.70
C ILE A 120 -0.91 9.16 9.83
N GLU A 121 -0.42 8.95 11.06
CA GLU A 121 1.01 8.86 11.31
C GLU A 121 1.58 7.53 10.80
N PRO A 122 2.80 7.53 10.21
CA PRO A 122 3.47 6.28 9.90
C PRO A 122 3.97 5.64 11.19
N VAL A 123 3.61 4.37 11.39
CA VAL A 123 4.01 3.60 12.58
C VAL A 123 4.38 2.19 12.12
N THR A 124 5.52 1.69 12.57
CA THR A 124 5.96 0.34 12.22
C THR A 124 4.88 -0.68 12.60
N ASN A 125 4.61 -1.62 11.71
CA ASN A 125 3.60 -2.67 11.85
C ASN A 125 2.16 -2.14 11.94
N ARG A 126 1.89 -1.01 11.29
CA ARG A 126 0.54 -0.46 11.12
C ARG A 126 0.02 -0.76 9.73
N LEU A 127 -1.18 -1.31 9.66
CA LEU A 127 -1.92 -1.46 8.41
C LEU A 127 -2.95 -0.35 8.28
N VAL A 128 -2.97 0.30 7.12
CA VAL A 128 -3.97 1.31 6.77
C VAL A 128 -4.67 0.86 5.50
N ALA A 129 -5.98 0.92 5.46
CA ALA A 129 -6.74 0.57 4.26
C ALA A 129 -7.95 1.49 4.10
N PHE A 130 -8.21 1.91 2.88
CA PHE A 130 -9.36 2.76 2.57
C PHE A 130 -9.90 2.44 1.16
N GLY A 131 -11.13 2.84 0.91
CA GLY A 131 -11.83 2.55 -0.33
C GLY A 131 -11.22 3.19 -1.57
N PRO A 132 -11.76 2.86 -2.75
CA PRO A 132 -11.19 3.31 -4.02
C PRO A 132 -11.37 4.81 -4.26
N GLY A 133 -10.47 5.39 -5.03
CA GLY A 133 -10.61 6.75 -5.53
C GLY A 133 -10.39 7.86 -4.51
N VAL A 134 -9.85 7.54 -3.34
CA VAL A 134 -9.57 8.55 -2.31
C VAL A 134 -8.24 9.22 -2.62
N GLU A 135 -8.27 10.53 -2.80
CA GLU A 135 -7.03 11.29 -2.93
C GLU A 135 -6.29 11.34 -1.62
N HIS A 136 -4.99 11.16 -1.68
CA HIS A 136 -4.12 11.15 -0.52
C HIS A 136 -2.75 11.72 -0.85
N TYR A 137 -2.01 12.05 0.21
CA TYR A 137 -0.76 12.75 0.09
C TYR A 137 0.14 12.37 1.25
N VAL A 138 1.43 12.17 0.98
CA VAL A 138 2.45 11.95 2.00
C VAL A 138 3.29 13.21 2.13
N GLU A 139 3.32 13.81 3.32
CA GLU A 139 4.10 15.00 3.55
C GLU A 139 5.61 14.73 3.52
N PRO A 140 6.44 15.74 3.25
CA PRO A 140 7.88 15.59 3.36
C PRO A 140 8.29 15.11 4.76
N TYR A 141 9.37 14.35 4.83
CA TYR A 141 9.83 13.79 6.10
C TYR A 141 11.35 13.68 6.15
N SER A 142 11.88 13.60 7.39
CA SER A 142 13.25 13.25 7.67
C SER A 142 13.28 11.91 8.44
N GLY A 143 14.38 11.18 8.33
CA GLY A 143 14.47 9.82 8.84
C GLY A 143 14.17 8.79 7.78
N SER A 144 13.72 7.61 8.16
CA SER A 144 13.43 6.51 7.24
C SER A 144 11.98 6.06 7.32
N ARG A 145 11.42 5.67 6.18
CA ARG A 145 10.03 5.25 6.06
C ARG A 145 9.94 4.20 4.95
N HIS A 146 9.66 2.95 5.33
CA HIS A 146 9.49 1.85 4.39
C HIS A 146 8.05 1.36 4.47
N SER A 147 7.30 1.54 3.39
CA SER A 147 5.91 1.08 3.28
C SER A 147 5.74 0.15 2.10
N ILE A 148 4.76 -0.74 2.23
CA ILE A 148 4.37 -1.69 1.19
C ILE A 148 2.91 -1.42 0.87
N ILE A 149 2.63 -1.11 -0.39
CA ILE A 149 1.28 -0.88 -0.87
C ILE A 149 0.79 -2.17 -1.53
N ILE A 150 -0.39 -2.63 -1.12
CA ILE A 150 -1.01 -3.82 -1.70
C ILE A 150 -2.42 -3.44 -2.12
N ASN A 151 -2.64 -3.39 -3.42
CA ASN A 151 -3.92 -2.97 -4.00
C ASN A 151 -4.54 -4.13 -4.79
N PRO A 152 -5.63 -4.72 -4.29
CA PRO A 152 -6.38 -5.71 -5.07
C PRO A 152 -7.11 -5.07 -6.25
N TRP A 153 -7.10 -5.74 -7.38
CA TRP A 153 -7.77 -5.28 -8.60
C TRP A 153 -8.77 -6.32 -9.11
N ASP A 154 -9.90 -5.84 -9.60
CA ASP A 154 -10.93 -6.69 -10.24
C ASP A 154 -10.63 -6.95 -11.71
N ARG A 155 -9.48 -6.55 -12.18
CA ARG A 155 -9.01 -6.68 -13.57
C ARG A 155 -7.50 -6.71 -13.60
N PHE A 156 -6.94 -7.17 -14.71
CA PHE A 156 -5.51 -7.05 -14.93
C PHE A 156 -5.15 -5.64 -15.32
N LEU A 157 -4.04 -5.13 -14.78
CA LEU A 157 -3.55 -3.80 -15.10
C LEU A 157 -3.11 -3.72 -16.56
N ALA A 158 -3.28 -2.54 -17.17
CA ALA A 158 -2.81 -2.29 -18.52
C ALA A 158 -1.27 -2.38 -18.58
N SER A 159 -0.77 -2.89 -19.69
CA SER A 159 0.67 -3.08 -19.90
C SER A 159 1.24 -2.08 -20.91
#